data_2ee7409f5bb099ed8097d3f2fcd6110a
#
_entry.id   2ee7409f5bb099ed8097d3f2fcd6110a
#
_cell.length_a   1.000
_cell.length_b   1.000
_cell.length_c   1.000
_cell.angle_alpha   90.00
_cell.angle_beta   90.00
_cell.angle_gamma   90.00
#
_symmetry.space_group_name_H-M   'P 1'
#
loop_
_entity.id
_entity.type
_entity.pdbx_description
1 polymer ?
#
loop_
_entity_poly.entity_id
_entity_poly.type
_entity_poly.pdbx_seq_one_letter_code
_entity_poly.pdbx_strand_id
1 'polypeptide(L)'
;MLGGMALTGVFAGAFSDRALAQDSDRWNVIVIGAGVFGAWTAWNLQRRGQKVLLVDAWGAAHSRSSSGGETRLIRTEYAGNALYTRWAWESLAEWHGLSRRHESPIFLKTGALYMYPQDSAKIDESIALQRGLGIPIEKMTAPEMAKRWPQINFSGIAVGVMQPTMGALMARRSIQNLVSEFVKAGGTYRTLAIDPPRSTGSALNSISGSGETLRADSYVFACGPWLPTMFPDVIGNRIVPTRQEVFFFAPDAGDARFGHANLPAWVDVSSADLHYGFPDIEARGFKIALDKHGPKTDPDRNDRRVTDQGIHDVRNYLRRRFPDLADRPLTETRVCQYENSDNGHLLIDRHPLWANTWIVGGGSGHGFKHGPAVGRYVAEHVLGEGETEPDLALSAHRPHD
;
A
#
# COMPACT_ATOMS: atom_id res chain seq x y z
N MET A 1 75.22 -46.85 -5.18
CA MET A 1 73.99 -47.64 -4.96
C MET A 1 72.85 -46.71 -4.96
N LEU A 2 71.95 -46.91 -5.87
CA LEU A 2 70.83 -46.09 -6.31
C LEU A 2 69.68 -46.15 -5.29
N GLY A 3 69.12 -44.97 -4.95
CA GLY A 3 67.93 -44.83 -4.18
C GLY A 3 66.91 -44.00 -4.96
N GLY A 4 65.86 -44.64 -5.44
CA GLY A 4 64.80 -43.98 -6.22
C GLY A 4 63.85 -43.19 -5.35
N MET A 5 63.53 -41.99 -5.84
CA MET A 5 62.48 -41.09 -5.33
C MET A 5 61.18 -41.35 -6.12
N ALA A 6 60.12 -41.78 -5.41
CA ALA A 6 58.78 -41.87 -5.98
C ALA A 6 58.04 -40.53 -5.77
N LEU A 7 57.63 -39.90 -6.87
CA LEU A 7 56.69 -38.78 -6.88
C LEU A 7 55.24 -39.34 -6.77
N THR A 8 54.57 -39.05 -5.68
CA THR A 8 53.12 -39.20 -5.57
C THR A 8 52.46 -37.87 -5.86
N GLY A 9 51.71 -37.84 -6.95
CA GLY A 9 50.98 -36.64 -7.39
C GLY A 9 49.78 -36.34 -6.50
N VAL A 10 49.65 -35.08 -6.16
CA VAL A 10 48.45 -34.50 -5.55
C VAL A 10 47.50 -34.05 -6.65
N PHE A 11 46.44 -34.81 -6.86
CA PHE A 11 45.26 -34.41 -7.61
C PHE A 11 44.04 -34.57 -6.69
N ALA A 12 43.74 -33.55 -5.87
CA ALA A 12 42.44 -33.40 -5.22
C ALA A 12 42.34 -31.92 -4.74
N GLY A 13 41.54 -31.12 -5.37
CA GLY A 13 41.28 -29.78 -4.86
C GLY A 13 40.57 -28.80 -5.79
N ALA A 14 40.06 -29.20 -6.93
CA ALA A 14 39.44 -28.22 -7.84
C ALA A 14 37.91 -28.36 -8.04
N PHE A 15 37.25 -29.30 -7.37
CA PHE A 15 35.82 -29.54 -7.58
C PHE A 15 34.90 -29.03 -6.45
N SER A 16 35.43 -28.65 -5.28
CA SER A 16 34.60 -28.20 -4.18
C SER A 16 34.31 -26.68 -4.17
N ASP A 17 35.20 -25.84 -4.71
CA ASP A 17 35.03 -24.38 -4.66
C ASP A 17 33.98 -23.86 -5.65
N ARG A 18 33.72 -24.57 -6.75
CA ARG A 18 32.69 -24.15 -7.71
C ARG A 18 31.26 -24.45 -7.26
N ALA A 19 31.05 -25.47 -6.45
CA ALA A 19 29.74 -25.83 -5.90
C ALA A 19 29.37 -24.89 -4.73
N LEU A 20 30.35 -24.51 -3.91
CA LEU A 20 30.16 -23.57 -2.78
C LEU A 20 29.97 -22.12 -3.24
N ALA A 21 30.59 -21.70 -4.35
CA ALA A 21 30.39 -20.37 -4.94
C ALA A 21 29.00 -20.23 -5.62
N GLN A 22 28.39 -21.31 -6.09
CA GLN A 22 27.04 -21.28 -6.67
C GLN A 22 25.93 -21.11 -5.63
N ASP A 23 26.14 -21.49 -4.38
CA ASP A 23 25.14 -21.41 -3.30
C ASP A 23 25.10 -20.01 -2.63
N SER A 24 26.17 -19.22 -2.73
CA SER A 24 26.23 -17.86 -2.20
C SER A 24 25.36 -16.86 -2.96
N ASP A 25 25.07 -17.10 -4.23
CA ASP A 25 24.33 -16.19 -5.12
C ASP A 25 22.83 -16.48 -5.21
N ARG A 26 22.34 -17.50 -4.50
CA ARG A 26 20.92 -17.85 -4.49
C ARG A 26 20.22 -17.24 -3.26
N TRP A 27 19.04 -16.68 -3.50
CA TRP A 27 18.14 -16.14 -2.47
C TRP A 27 17.10 -17.18 -2.06
N ASN A 28 16.62 -17.15 -0.83
CA ASN A 28 15.41 -17.89 -0.50
C ASN A 28 14.20 -17.23 -1.19
N VAL A 29 14.10 -15.91 -1.09
CA VAL A 29 13.00 -15.16 -1.72
C VAL A 29 13.51 -13.89 -2.37
N ILE A 30 13.07 -13.63 -3.60
CA ILE A 30 13.19 -12.32 -4.23
C ILE A 30 11.82 -11.67 -4.26
N VAL A 31 11.73 -10.46 -3.70
CA VAL A 31 10.51 -9.63 -3.73
C VAL A 31 10.72 -8.50 -4.73
N ILE A 32 9.84 -8.37 -5.71
CA ILE A 32 9.89 -7.39 -6.80
C ILE A 32 8.82 -6.31 -6.55
N GLY A 33 9.28 -5.07 -6.34
CA GLY A 33 8.47 -3.91 -5.98
C GLY A 33 8.61 -3.54 -4.50
N ALA A 34 9.22 -2.37 -4.21
CA ALA A 34 9.39 -1.81 -2.87
C ALA A 34 8.29 -0.77 -2.54
N GLY A 35 7.05 -1.06 -2.96
CA GLY A 35 5.83 -0.43 -2.46
C GLY A 35 5.43 -1.00 -1.10
N VAL A 36 4.23 -0.65 -0.64
CA VAL A 36 3.75 -1.06 0.68
C VAL A 36 3.66 -2.58 0.83
N PHE A 37 3.19 -3.29 -0.18
CA PHE A 37 3.03 -4.74 -0.10
C PHE A 37 4.38 -5.47 -0.12
N GLY A 38 5.24 -5.11 -1.07
CA GLY A 38 6.55 -5.78 -1.18
C GLY A 38 7.48 -5.47 -0.02
N ALA A 39 7.51 -4.23 0.47
CA ALA A 39 8.36 -3.86 1.60
C ALA A 39 7.95 -4.61 2.89
N TRP A 40 6.64 -4.70 3.20
CA TRP A 40 6.16 -5.46 4.35
C TRP A 40 6.33 -6.96 4.17
N THR A 41 6.19 -7.49 2.96
CA THR A 41 6.47 -8.91 2.66
C THR A 41 7.94 -9.24 2.89
N ALA A 42 8.85 -8.44 2.33
CA ALA A 42 10.29 -8.62 2.52
C ALA A 42 10.69 -8.56 4.01
N TRP A 43 10.14 -7.59 4.75
CA TRP A 43 10.35 -7.46 6.19
C TRP A 43 9.88 -8.68 6.97
N ASN A 44 8.67 -9.20 6.70
CA ASN A 44 8.13 -10.37 7.38
C ASN A 44 8.90 -11.65 7.05
N LEU A 45 9.30 -11.86 5.79
CA LEU A 45 10.11 -13.00 5.38
C LEU A 45 11.49 -12.99 6.05
N GLN A 46 12.16 -11.83 6.08
CA GLN A 46 13.45 -11.71 6.74
C GLN A 46 13.38 -11.99 8.24
N ARG A 47 12.36 -11.47 8.95
CA ARG A 47 12.15 -11.75 10.37
C ARG A 47 11.88 -13.23 10.67
N ARG A 48 11.51 -14.01 9.66
CA ARG A 48 11.35 -15.47 9.72
C ARG A 48 12.59 -16.22 9.22
N GLY A 49 13.74 -15.53 9.17
CA GLY A 49 15.05 -16.13 8.87
C GLY A 49 15.33 -16.38 7.37
N GLN A 50 14.52 -15.82 6.48
CA GLN A 50 14.77 -15.97 5.04
C GLN A 50 15.87 -15.02 4.54
N LYS A 51 16.73 -15.50 3.63
CA LYS A 51 17.66 -14.67 2.85
C LYS A 51 16.86 -13.95 1.74
N VAL A 52 16.52 -12.67 1.97
CA VAL A 52 15.62 -11.91 1.09
C VAL A 52 16.36 -10.84 0.31
N LEU A 53 16.10 -10.79 -0.99
CA LEU A 53 16.42 -9.67 -1.86
C LEU A 53 15.12 -8.91 -2.21
N LEU A 54 15.07 -7.64 -1.86
CA LEU A 54 14.02 -6.71 -2.30
C LEU A 54 14.55 -5.86 -3.44
N VAL A 55 13.84 -5.82 -4.56
CA VAL A 55 14.22 -5.01 -5.74
C VAL A 55 13.10 -4.05 -6.14
N ASP A 56 13.46 -2.88 -6.65
CA ASP A 56 12.52 -1.91 -7.21
C ASP A 56 13.18 -1.13 -8.34
N ALA A 57 12.44 -0.82 -9.38
CA ALA A 57 12.98 -0.17 -10.57
C ALA A 57 13.47 1.27 -10.32
N TRP A 58 12.86 2.00 -9.36
CA TRP A 58 13.13 3.43 -9.14
C TRP A 58 13.42 3.80 -7.67
N GLY A 59 13.28 2.85 -6.76
CA GLY A 59 13.49 3.10 -5.34
C GLY A 59 12.24 2.92 -4.48
N ALA A 60 12.45 2.75 -3.17
CA ALA A 60 11.40 2.51 -2.21
C ALA A 60 10.37 3.65 -2.19
N ALA A 61 9.10 3.34 -2.39
CA ALA A 61 7.99 4.29 -2.42
C ALA A 61 8.29 5.53 -3.29
N HIS A 62 8.89 5.32 -4.45
CA HIS A 62 9.22 6.40 -5.39
C HIS A 62 7.96 7.17 -5.83
N SER A 63 8.14 8.37 -6.41
CA SER A 63 7.03 9.28 -6.73
C SER A 63 6.01 8.73 -7.73
N ARG A 64 6.39 7.76 -8.56
CA ARG A 64 5.50 7.11 -9.53
C ARG A 64 4.62 6.03 -8.91
N SER A 65 5.03 5.44 -7.78
CA SER A 65 4.29 4.35 -7.13
C SER A 65 3.01 4.83 -6.44
N SER A 66 2.03 3.94 -6.28
CA SER A 66 0.83 4.20 -5.48
C SER A 66 1.15 4.48 -4.01
N SER A 67 2.26 3.96 -3.50
CA SER A 67 2.79 4.21 -2.15
C SER A 67 3.59 5.51 -2.03
N GLY A 68 3.89 6.19 -3.14
CA GLY A 68 4.77 7.35 -3.20
C GLY A 68 4.15 8.68 -2.77
N GLY A 69 2.90 8.70 -2.33
CA GLY A 69 2.19 9.89 -1.86
C GLY A 69 2.57 10.31 -0.45
N GLU A 70 1.93 11.39 0.03
CA GLU A 70 2.27 11.97 1.33
C GLU A 70 1.56 11.24 2.46
N THR A 71 0.23 11.24 2.45
CA THR A 71 -0.58 10.64 3.51
C THR A 71 -1.49 9.54 2.94
N ARG A 72 -1.81 8.56 3.80
CA ARG A 72 -2.84 7.55 3.57
C ARG A 72 -3.67 7.39 4.84
N LEU A 73 -4.98 7.25 4.67
CA LEU A 73 -5.89 7.03 5.77
C LEU A 73 -5.78 5.59 6.29
N ILE A 74 -5.48 5.41 7.58
CA ILE A 74 -5.76 4.17 8.27
C ILE A 74 -7.10 4.28 8.98
N ARG A 75 -7.98 3.32 8.72
CA ARG A 75 -9.36 3.24 9.16
C ARG A 75 -9.83 1.80 9.19
N THR A 76 -10.83 1.51 10.00
CA THR A 76 -11.44 0.17 10.15
C THR A 76 -12.86 0.12 9.60
N GLU A 77 -13.41 1.22 9.07
CA GLU A 77 -14.73 1.26 8.44
C GLU A 77 -14.69 0.61 7.05
N TYR A 78 -15.38 -0.52 6.91
CA TYR A 78 -15.47 -1.32 5.69
C TYR A 78 -16.88 -1.87 5.46
N ALA A 79 -17.91 -1.17 5.93
CA ALA A 79 -19.33 -1.52 5.74
C ALA A 79 -19.65 -2.99 6.11
N GLY A 80 -19.00 -3.51 7.17
CA GLY A 80 -19.24 -4.87 7.65
C GLY A 80 -18.29 -5.94 7.08
N ASN A 81 -17.35 -5.60 6.18
CA ASN A 81 -16.32 -6.55 5.74
C ASN A 81 -15.33 -6.85 6.89
N ALA A 82 -15.47 -8.06 7.47
CA ALA A 82 -14.72 -8.47 8.65
C ALA A 82 -13.22 -8.63 8.38
N LEU A 83 -12.82 -9.09 7.18
CA LEU A 83 -11.42 -9.29 6.81
C LEU A 83 -10.66 -7.97 6.84
N TYR A 84 -11.12 -6.96 6.08
CA TYR A 84 -10.44 -5.68 6.02
C TYR A 84 -10.52 -4.87 7.31
N THR A 85 -11.64 -4.99 8.05
CA THR A 85 -11.77 -4.38 9.38
C THR A 85 -10.70 -4.93 10.33
N ARG A 86 -10.58 -6.27 10.43
CA ARG A 86 -9.57 -6.94 11.25
C ARG A 86 -8.14 -6.60 10.80
N TRP A 87 -7.86 -6.72 9.50
CA TRP A 87 -6.53 -6.42 8.97
C TRP A 87 -6.07 -4.97 9.20
N ALA A 88 -7.00 -4.00 9.07
CA ALA A 88 -6.67 -2.60 9.38
C ALA A 88 -6.36 -2.41 10.86
N TRP A 89 -7.13 -3.06 11.75
CA TRP A 89 -6.92 -2.99 13.19
C TRP A 89 -5.60 -3.63 13.63
N GLU A 90 -5.32 -4.82 13.16
CA GLU A 90 -4.06 -5.53 13.43
C GLU A 90 -2.85 -4.75 12.87
N SER A 91 -2.97 -4.21 11.68
CA SER A 91 -1.93 -3.41 11.04
C SER A 91 -1.59 -2.14 11.83
N LEU A 92 -2.54 -1.57 12.58
CA LEU A 92 -2.31 -0.35 13.36
C LEU A 92 -1.18 -0.54 14.39
N ALA A 93 -1.08 -1.70 15.03
CA ALA A 93 -0.03 -2.00 15.99
C ALA A 93 1.37 -1.98 15.35
N GLU A 94 1.50 -2.54 14.14
CA GLU A 94 2.77 -2.55 13.40
C GLU A 94 3.14 -1.14 12.90
N TRP A 95 2.17 -0.35 12.42
CA TRP A 95 2.39 1.05 12.06
C TRP A 95 2.82 1.89 13.26
N HIS A 96 2.23 1.69 14.44
CA HIS A 96 2.69 2.31 15.68
C HIS A 96 4.10 1.86 16.05
N GLY A 97 4.38 0.55 15.93
CA GLY A 97 5.69 -0.01 16.20
C GLY A 97 6.76 0.65 15.33
N LEU A 98 6.52 0.73 14.02
CA LEU A 98 7.42 1.39 13.08
C LEU A 98 7.58 2.89 13.42
N SER A 99 6.49 3.59 13.74
CA SER A 99 6.51 5.02 14.08
C SER A 99 7.38 5.33 15.31
N ARG A 100 7.30 4.49 16.35
CA ARG A 100 8.08 4.67 17.59
C ARG A 100 9.60 4.46 17.42
N ARG A 101 10.03 3.81 16.35
CA ARG A 101 11.45 3.56 16.07
C ARG A 101 12.14 4.69 15.29
N HIS A 102 11.38 5.72 14.89
CA HIS A 102 11.87 6.83 14.09
C HIS A 102 11.55 8.17 14.75
N GLU A 103 12.45 9.14 14.62
CA GLU A 103 12.29 10.48 15.17
C GLU A 103 11.11 11.23 14.51
N SER A 104 10.99 11.11 13.19
CA SER A 104 9.88 11.72 12.44
C SER A 104 8.66 10.79 12.46
N PRO A 105 7.49 11.26 12.88
CA PRO A 105 6.32 10.41 13.01
C PRO A 105 5.90 9.82 11.65
N ILE A 106 5.56 8.55 11.69
CA ILE A 106 5.02 7.81 10.54
C ILE A 106 3.50 7.73 10.63
N PHE A 107 2.98 7.66 11.83
CA PHE A 107 1.55 7.67 12.12
C PHE A 107 1.19 8.89 12.97
N LEU A 108 0.16 9.61 12.53
CA LEU A 108 -0.46 10.71 13.26
C LEU A 108 -1.89 10.34 13.63
N LYS A 109 -2.17 10.29 14.92
CA LYS A 109 -3.49 9.97 15.46
C LYS A 109 -4.42 11.17 15.32
N THR A 110 -4.90 11.45 14.12
CA THR A 110 -5.85 12.51 13.83
C THR A 110 -7.30 12.09 14.12
N GLY A 111 -7.56 10.81 14.29
CA GLY A 111 -8.87 10.22 14.13
C GLY A 111 -9.27 10.07 12.65
N ALA A 112 -10.37 9.35 12.42
CA ALA A 112 -10.99 9.20 11.09
C ALA A 112 -12.50 9.36 11.22
N LEU A 113 -13.06 10.42 10.61
CA LEU A 113 -14.49 10.75 10.63
C LEU A 113 -15.14 10.32 9.31
N TYR A 114 -16.13 9.44 9.39
CA TYR A 114 -17.02 9.12 8.29
C TYR A 114 -18.31 9.92 8.41
N MET A 115 -18.74 10.56 7.32
CA MET A 115 -19.95 11.39 7.26
C MET A 115 -20.97 10.74 6.33
N TYR A 116 -22.14 10.37 6.86
CA TYR A 116 -23.20 9.69 6.14
C TYR A 116 -24.43 10.59 5.97
N PRO A 117 -25.09 10.56 4.78
CA PRO A 117 -26.27 11.39 4.52
C PRO A 117 -27.51 10.90 5.27
N GLN A 118 -27.53 9.63 5.68
CA GLN A 118 -28.62 9.00 6.44
C GLN A 118 -28.06 7.95 7.39
N ASP A 119 -28.79 7.71 8.48
CA ASP A 119 -28.51 6.58 9.36
C ASP A 119 -29.06 5.28 8.78
N SER A 120 -28.45 4.15 9.09
CA SER A 120 -28.90 2.84 8.57
C SER A 120 -28.44 1.69 9.46
N ALA A 121 -29.17 0.57 9.39
CA ALA A 121 -28.79 -0.67 10.06
C ALA A 121 -27.39 -1.17 9.67
N LYS A 122 -26.96 -0.94 8.42
CA LYS A 122 -25.60 -1.30 7.97
C LYS A 122 -24.50 -0.53 8.71
N ILE A 123 -24.75 0.72 9.07
CA ILE A 123 -23.80 1.50 9.89
C ILE A 123 -23.73 0.89 11.30
N ASP A 124 -24.87 0.51 11.88
CA ASP A 124 -24.90 -0.11 13.21
C ASP A 124 -24.26 -1.48 13.22
N GLU A 125 -24.44 -2.30 12.17
CA GLU A 125 -23.78 -3.59 11.98
C GLU A 125 -22.25 -3.41 11.88
N SER A 126 -21.79 -2.42 11.10
CA SER A 126 -20.36 -2.09 10.99
C SER A 126 -19.78 -1.64 12.34
N ILE A 127 -20.51 -0.80 13.08
CA ILE A 127 -20.12 -0.35 14.43
C ILE A 127 -20.05 -1.55 15.40
N ALA A 128 -21.04 -2.45 15.35
CA ALA A 128 -21.09 -3.63 16.21
C ALA A 128 -19.90 -4.55 15.95
N LEU A 129 -19.57 -4.83 14.67
CA LEU A 129 -18.38 -5.58 14.28
C LEU A 129 -17.10 -4.96 14.85
N GLN A 130 -16.92 -3.66 14.66
CA GLN A 130 -15.74 -2.94 15.13
C GLN A 130 -15.63 -2.97 16.66
N ARG A 131 -16.73 -2.73 17.38
CA ARG A 131 -16.77 -2.84 18.86
C ARG A 131 -16.46 -4.25 19.35
N GLY A 132 -16.96 -5.27 18.65
CA GLY A 132 -16.65 -6.68 18.93
C GLY A 132 -15.16 -7.00 18.83
N LEU A 133 -14.41 -6.25 18.02
CA LEU A 133 -12.95 -6.33 17.92
C LEU A 133 -12.21 -5.42 18.92
N GLY A 134 -12.93 -4.74 19.82
CA GLY A 134 -12.36 -3.81 20.80
C GLY A 134 -11.95 -2.46 20.22
N ILE A 135 -12.45 -2.09 19.03
CA ILE A 135 -12.11 -0.83 18.36
C ILE A 135 -12.98 0.29 18.93
N PRO A 136 -12.40 1.40 19.46
CA PRO A 136 -13.16 2.54 19.93
C PRO A 136 -13.89 3.25 18.78
N ILE A 137 -15.21 3.37 18.87
CA ILE A 137 -16.07 4.01 17.87
C ILE A 137 -17.07 4.94 18.57
N GLU A 138 -17.17 6.17 18.06
CA GLU A 138 -18.18 7.16 18.46
C GLU A 138 -19.17 7.35 17.31
N LYS A 139 -20.46 7.11 17.55
CA LYS A 139 -21.54 7.49 16.62
C LYS A 139 -22.07 8.85 17.04
N MET A 140 -22.13 9.80 16.11
CA MET A 140 -22.43 11.21 16.38
C MET A 140 -23.54 11.70 15.46
N THR A 141 -24.40 12.57 15.97
CA THR A 141 -25.38 13.33 15.17
C THR A 141 -24.73 14.53 14.49
N ALA A 142 -25.39 15.10 13.46
CA ALA A 142 -24.90 16.30 12.78
C ALA A 142 -24.71 17.50 13.72
N PRO A 143 -25.61 17.80 14.70
CA PRO A 143 -25.40 18.88 15.67
C PRO A 143 -24.19 18.66 16.58
N GLU A 144 -23.91 17.43 17.01
CA GLU A 144 -22.74 17.10 17.82
C GLU A 144 -21.45 17.31 17.04
N MET A 145 -21.42 16.90 15.78
CA MET A 145 -20.30 17.12 14.87
C MET A 145 -20.07 18.61 14.60
N ALA A 146 -21.14 19.38 14.33
CA ALA A 146 -21.04 20.82 14.07
C ALA A 146 -20.52 21.62 15.30
N LYS A 147 -20.84 21.16 16.50
CA LYS A 147 -20.28 21.72 17.74
C LYS A 147 -18.78 21.41 17.89
N ARG A 148 -18.37 20.19 17.51
CA ARG A 148 -16.98 19.71 17.64
C ARG A 148 -16.06 20.26 16.54
N TRP A 149 -16.59 20.38 15.31
CA TRP A 149 -15.84 20.87 14.13
C TRP A 149 -16.64 21.94 13.38
N PRO A 150 -16.72 23.17 13.92
CA PRO A 150 -17.52 24.25 13.34
C PRO A 150 -17.00 24.71 11.96
N GLN A 151 -15.78 24.36 11.57
CA GLN A 151 -15.20 24.62 10.25
C GLN A 151 -15.73 23.68 9.15
N ILE A 152 -16.52 22.65 9.50
CA ILE A 152 -17.18 21.75 8.56
C ILE A 152 -18.67 22.08 8.49
N ASN A 153 -19.19 22.29 7.31
CA ASN A 153 -20.63 22.39 7.08
C ASN A 153 -21.24 20.99 6.95
N PHE A 154 -22.05 20.58 7.94
CA PHE A 154 -22.69 19.26 7.95
C PHE A 154 -24.07 19.22 7.28
N SER A 155 -24.47 20.24 6.51
CA SER A 155 -25.73 20.19 5.75
C SER A 155 -25.79 18.95 4.86
N GLY A 156 -26.91 18.21 4.95
CA GLY A 156 -27.10 16.94 4.21
C GLY A 156 -26.36 15.73 4.82
N ILE A 157 -25.80 15.87 6.03
CA ILE A 157 -25.26 14.77 6.83
C ILE A 157 -26.19 14.50 8.00
N ALA A 158 -26.56 13.25 8.21
CA ALA A 158 -27.37 12.84 9.33
C ALA A 158 -26.54 12.28 10.49
N VAL A 159 -25.51 11.48 10.18
CA VAL A 159 -24.72 10.76 11.17
C VAL A 159 -23.24 10.73 10.80
N GLY A 160 -22.38 10.81 11.81
CA GLY A 160 -20.95 10.59 11.72
C GLY A 160 -20.51 9.37 12.51
N VAL A 161 -19.52 8.66 11.98
CA VAL A 161 -18.82 7.59 12.69
C VAL A 161 -17.36 8.02 12.86
N MET A 162 -16.98 8.29 14.10
CA MET A 162 -15.63 8.71 14.45
C MET A 162 -14.82 7.52 14.99
N GLN A 163 -13.66 7.33 14.47
CA GLN A 163 -12.68 6.32 14.88
C GLN A 163 -11.47 7.02 15.53
N PRO A 164 -11.50 7.26 16.85
CA PRO A 164 -10.54 8.17 17.50
C PRO A 164 -9.11 7.64 17.57
N THR A 165 -8.92 6.33 17.38
CA THR A 165 -7.59 5.67 17.38
C THR A 165 -6.95 5.61 16.00
N MET A 166 -7.68 5.95 14.95
CA MET A 166 -7.24 5.94 13.56
C MET A 166 -6.58 7.26 13.15
N GLY A 167 -6.18 7.40 11.89
CA GLY A 167 -5.57 8.66 11.44
C GLY A 167 -4.79 8.57 10.16
N ALA A 168 -3.71 9.36 10.07
CA ALA A 168 -2.89 9.51 8.89
C ALA A 168 -1.57 8.74 9.00
N LEU A 169 -1.26 7.95 7.96
CA LEU A 169 0.05 7.34 7.75
C LEU A 169 0.85 8.20 6.78
N MET A 170 2.08 8.55 7.13
CA MET A 170 3.03 9.26 6.25
C MET A 170 3.61 8.28 5.23
N ALA A 171 2.90 8.09 4.13
CA ALA A 171 3.04 6.92 3.26
C ALA A 171 4.46 6.71 2.72
N ARG A 172 5.02 7.70 2.03
CA ARG A 172 6.38 7.59 1.48
C ARG A 172 7.41 7.36 2.58
N ARG A 173 7.37 8.17 3.63
CA ARG A 173 8.27 8.09 4.78
C ARG A 173 8.23 6.71 5.42
N SER A 174 7.04 6.19 5.65
CA SER A 174 6.88 4.89 6.32
C SER A 174 7.53 3.75 5.53
N ILE A 175 7.39 3.74 4.22
CA ILE A 175 7.98 2.67 3.41
C ILE A 175 9.48 2.83 3.26
N GLN A 176 9.99 4.06 3.09
CA GLN A 176 11.43 4.31 3.07
C GLN A 176 12.11 3.90 4.39
N ASN A 177 11.47 4.23 5.52
CA ASN A 177 11.96 3.82 6.84
C ASN A 177 11.89 2.30 7.02
N LEU A 178 10.81 1.64 6.59
CA LEU A 178 10.69 0.18 6.65
C LEU A 178 11.78 -0.53 5.84
N VAL A 179 12.07 -0.05 4.62
CA VAL A 179 13.15 -0.59 3.79
C VAL A 179 14.52 -0.33 4.43
N SER A 180 14.72 0.84 5.06
CA SER A 180 15.94 1.10 5.82
C SER A 180 16.11 0.14 7.00
N GLU A 181 15.04 -0.16 7.75
CA GLU A 181 15.10 -1.16 8.82
C GLU A 181 15.35 -2.56 8.28
N PHE A 182 14.72 -2.94 7.17
CA PHE A 182 14.95 -4.20 6.49
C PHE A 182 16.44 -4.40 6.15
N VAL A 183 17.09 -3.37 5.59
CA VAL A 183 18.53 -3.40 5.29
C VAL A 183 19.38 -3.47 6.56
N LYS A 184 19.09 -2.64 7.57
CA LYS A 184 19.79 -2.66 8.87
C LYS A 184 19.70 -4.01 9.57
N ALA A 185 18.60 -4.73 9.37
CA ALA A 185 18.40 -6.06 9.93
C ALA A 185 19.01 -7.19 9.04
N GLY A 186 19.80 -6.86 8.01
CA GLY A 186 20.54 -7.82 7.18
C GLY A 186 19.85 -8.20 5.86
N GLY A 187 18.71 -7.59 5.51
CA GLY A 187 18.08 -7.76 4.21
C GLY A 187 18.87 -7.03 3.11
N THR A 188 18.76 -7.50 1.90
CA THR A 188 19.41 -6.86 0.75
C THR A 188 18.37 -6.11 -0.06
N TYR A 189 18.63 -4.83 -0.31
CA TYR A 189 17.81 -3.97 -1.17
C TYR A 189 18.61 -3.47 -2.36
N ARG A 190 18.01 -3.52 -3.56
CA ARG A 190 18.66 -3.02 -4.80
C ARG A 190 17.67 -2.23 -5.65
N THR A 191 18.13 -1.15 -6.25
CA THR A 191 17.40 -0.48 -7.32
C THR A 191 17.76 -1.19 -8.62
N LEU A 192 16.79 -1.94 -9.17
CA LEU A 192 16.94 -2.78 -10.34
C LEU A 192 15.58 -2.97 -11.02
N ALA A 193 15.48 -2.61 -12.28
CA ALA A 193 14.30 -2.89 -13.10
C ALA A 193 14.34 -4.37 -13.54
N ILE A 194 13.25 -5.09 -13.28
CA ILE A 194 13.09 -6.49 -13.67
C ILE A 194 12.21 -6.57 -14.92
N ASP A 195 12.67 -7.35 -15.89
CA ASP A 195 11.90 -7.67 -17.11
C ASP A 195 10.70 -8.56 -16.80
N PRO A 196 9.62 -8.52 -17.60
CA PRO A 196 8.53 -9.48 -17.49
C PRO A 196 9.03 -10.91 -17.47
N PRO A 197 8.71 -11.70 -16.41
CA PRO A 197 9.28 -13.02 -16.23
C PRO A 197 8.77 -14.00 -17.27
N ARG A 198 9.60 -15.00 -17.62
CA ARG A 198 9.26 -16.07 -18.57
C ARG A 198 9.79 -17.39 -18.06
N SER A 199 8.96 -18.42 -18.15
CA SER A 199 9.35 -19.81 -17.89
C SER A 199 8.44 -20.75 -18.67
N THR A 200 8.99 -21.83 -19.18
CA THR A 200 8.25 -22.91 -19.85
C THR A 200 7.96 -24.08 -18.92
N GLY A 201 8.53 -24.08 -17.71
CA GLY A 201 8.33 -25.12 -16.69
C GLY A 201 7.24 -24.78 -15.67
N SER A 202 7.08 -25.66 -14.70
CA SER A 202 6.15 -25.51 -13.56
C SER A 202 6.66 -24.60 -12.44
N ALA A 203 7.84 -24.01 -12.61
CA ALA A 203 8.46 -23.07 -11.69
C ALA A 203 9.22 -21.98 -12.45
N LEU A 204 9.36 -20.81 -11.83
CA LEU A 204 10.23 -19.75 -12.32
C LEU A 204 11.66 -20.00 -11.81
N ASN A 205 12.60 -20.25 -12.74
CA ASN A 205 13.97 -20.59 -12.39
C ASN A 205 14.86 -19.38 -12.11
N SER A 206 14.55 -18.25 -12.75
CA SER A 206 15.28 -17.00 -12.61
C SER A 206 14.45 -15.85 -13.14
N ILE A 207 14.83 -14.65 -12.72
CA ILE A 207 14.37 -13.37 -13.29
C ILE A 207 15.57 -12.64 -13.87
N SER A 208 15.33 -11.77 -14.84
CA SER A 208 16.36 -10.92 -15.44
C SER A 208 15.98 -9.45 -15.39
N GLY A 209 17.00 -8.60 -15.43
CA GLY A 209 16.83 -7.15 -15.52
C GLY A 209 18.19 -6.47 -15.63
N SER A 210 18.30 -5.41 -16.44
CA SER A 210 19.54 -4.65 -16.67
C SER A 210 20.78 -5.51 -16.98
N GLY A 211 20.59 -6.64 -17.69
CA GLY A 211 21.66 -7.56 -18.08
C GLY A 211 22.09 -8.55 -16.98
N GLU A 212 21.46 -8.54 -15.83
CA GLU A 212 21.71 -9.49 -14.73
C GLU A 212 20.66 -10.60 -14.71
N THR A 213 21.04 -11.76 -14.17
CA THR A 213 20.13 -12.87 -13.89
C THR A 213 20.17 -13.19 -12.40
N LEU A 214 19.01 -13.17 -11.76
CA LEU A 214 18.84 -13.43 -10.34
C LEU A 214 18.07 -14.73 -10.11
N ARG A 215 18.46 -15.52 -9.09
CA ARG A 215 17.85 -16.80 -8.76
C ARG A 215 17.40 -16.86 -7.31
N ALA A 216 16.22 -17.46 -7.11
CA ALA A 216 15.67 -17.70 -5.78
C ALA A 216 14.89 -19.01 -5.74
N ASP A 217 14.54 -19.44 -4.52
CA ASP A 217 13.62 -20.56 -4.34
C ASP A 217 12.18 -20.10 -4.59
N SER A 218 11.83 -18.85 -4.20
CA SER A 218 10.52 -18.25 -4.43
C SER A 218 10.62 -16.80 -4.90
N TYR A 219 9.59 -16.34 -5.61
CA TYR A 219 9.47 -15.00 -6.16
C TYR A 219 8.14 -14.39 -5.76
N VAL A 220 8.15 -13.12 -5.31
CA VAL A 220 6.94 -12.35 -5.00
C VAL A 220 6.91 -11.10 -5.85
N PHE A 221 5.92 -10.96 -6.72
CA PHE A 221 5.72 -9.78 -7.56
C PHE A 221 4.67 -8.87 -6.93
N ALA A 222 5.13 -7.77 -6.31
CA ALA A 222 4.31 -6.72 -5.70
C ALA A 222 4.48 -5.41 -6.49
N CYS A 223 4.35 -5.49 -7.82
CA CYS A 223 4.67 -4.43 -8.77
C CYS A 223 3.57 -3.37 -8.92
N GLY A 224 2.49 -3.43 -8.12
CA GLY A 224 1.43 -2.44 -8.13
C GLY A 224 0.83 -2.24 -9.53
N PRO A 225 0.71 -0.98 -10.01
CA PRO A 225 0.11 -0.69 -11.32
C PRO A 225 0.82 -1.31 -12.52
N TRP A 226 2.03 -1.84 -12.35
CA TRP A 226 2.79 -2.53 -13.40
C TRP A 226 2.49 -4.04 -13.48
N LEU A 227 1.70 -4.62 -12.58
CA LEU A 227 1.35 -6.05 -12.62
C LEU A 227 0.74 -6.50 -13.95
N PRO A 228 -0.14 -5.72 -14.62
CA PRO A 228 -0.64 -6.09 -15.95
C PRO A 228 0.46 -6.21 -17.02
N THR A 229 1.50 -5.38 -16.93
CA THR A 229 2.65 -5.44 -17.83
C THR A 229 3.59 -6.61 -17.51
N MET A 230 3.75 -6.93 -16.22
CA MET A 230 4.57 -8.06 -15.79
C MET A 230 3.94 -9.42 -16.13
N PHE A 231 2.61 -9.50 -16.07
CA PHE A 231 1.83 -10.73 -16.28
C PHE A 231 0.62 -10.49 -17.20
N PRO A 232 0.82 -10.15 -18.49
CA PRO A 232 -0.29 -9.80 -19.37
C PRO A 232 -1.31 -10.94 -19.54
N ASP A 233 -0.85 -12.19 -19.57
CA ASP A 233 -1.71 -13.36 -19.76
C ASP A 233 -2.46 -13.80 -18.49
N VAL A 234 -1.95 -13.46 -17.31
CA VAL A 234 -2.52 -13.87 -16.02
C VAL A 234 -3.32 -12.73 -15.39
N ILE A 235 -2.75 -11.55 -15.35
CA ILE A 235 -3.38 -10.35 -14.75
C ILE A 235 -4.21 -9.62 -15.81
N GLY A 236 -3.59 -9.24 -16.94
CA GLY A 236 -4.30 -8.56 -18.03
C GLY A 236 -5.22 -7.45 -17.53
N ASN A 237 -6.52 -7.58 -17.81
CA ASN A 237 -7.53 -6.64 -17.37
C ASN A 237 -8.08 -6.89 -15.95
N ARG A 238 -7.60 -7.86 -15.18
CA ARG A 238 -8.06 -8.07 -13.80
C ARG A 238 -7.63 -6.94 -12.86
N ILE A 239 -6.53 -6.29 -13.20
CA ILE A 239 -6.06 -5.08 -12.52
C ILE A 239 -5.96 -3.96 -13.54
N VAL A 240 -6.67 -2.86 -13.30
CA VAL A 240 -6.67 -1.68 -14.18
C VAL A 240 -6.07 -0.49 -13.46
N PRO A 241 -4.91 0.02 -13.90
CA PRO A 241 -4.36 1.27 -13.39
C PRO A 241 -5.26 2.46 -13.76
N THR A 242 -5.60 3.30 -12.76
CA THR A 242 -6.34 4.55 -12.98
C THR A 242 -5.61 5.73 -12.35
N ARG A 243 -5.82 6.92 -12.93
CA ARG A 243 -5.20 8.14 -12.39
C ARG A 243 -6.11 8.75 -11.32
N GLN A 244 -5.52 9.28 -10.26
CA GLN A 244 -6.22 9.88 -9.12
C GLN A 244 -5.61 11.24 -8.80
N GLU A 245 -6.44 12.28 -8.75
CA GLU A 245 -5.99 13.64 -8.50
C GLU A 245 -6.11 14.00 -7.01
N VAL A 246 -5.12 14.71 -6.50
CA VAL A 246 -5.02 15.13 -5.11
C VAL A 246 -4.64 16.59 -5.05
N PHE A 247 -5.29 17.34 -4.17
CA PHE A 247 -5.16 18.78 -4.05
C PHE A 247 -4.85 19.19 -2.61
N PHE A 248 -4.06 20.26 -2.44
CA PHE A 248 -3.72 20.81 -1.15
C PHE A 248 -4.03 22.31 -1.13
N PHE A 249 -4.86 22.74 -0.20
CA PHE A 249 -5.27 24.14 -0.03
C PHE A 249 -4.68 24.72 1.24
N ALA A 250 -4.08 25.93 1.15
CA ALA A 250 -3.52 26.60 2.31
C ALA A 250 -4.63 27.26 3.14
N PRO A 251 -4.82 26.88 4.41
CA PRO A 251 -5.62 27.69 5.33
C PRO A 251 -5.04 29.10 5.52
N ASP A 252 -5.81 30.02 6.14
CA ASP A 252 -5.26 31.32 6.52
C ASP A 252 -4.09 31.15 7.50
N ALA A 253 -3.17 32.11 7.43
CA ALA A 253 -2.02 32.12 8.33
C ALA A 253 -2.49 32.17 9.79
N GLY A 254 -2.07 31.19 10.59
CA GLY A 254 -2.45 31.06 12.00
C GLY A 254 -3.81 30.39 12.24
N ASP A 255 -4.55 29.98 11.21
CA ASP A 255 -5.81 29.25 11.39
C ASP A 255 -5.55 27.78 11.76
N ALA A 256 -5.44 27.53 13.05
CA ALA A 256 -5.20 26.20 13.58
C ALA A 256 -6.39 25.23 13.43
N ARG A 257 -7.59 25.71 13.05
CA ARG A 257 -8.79 24.86 12.94
C ARG A 257 -8.63 23.73 11.94
N PHE A 258 -7.82 23.94 10.89
CA PHE A 258 -7.55 22.97 9.84
C PHE A 258 -6.30 22.10 10.09
N GLY A 259 -5.57 22.34 11.17
CA GLY A 259 -4.42 21.53 11.58
C GLY A 259 -4.83 20.18 12.18
N HIS A 260 -3.92 19.22 12.16
CA HIS A 260 -4.15 17.84 12.57
C HIS A 260 -4.52 17.64 14.06
N ALA A 261 -4.30 18.63 14.91
CA ALA A 261 -4.76 18.61 16.30
C ALA A 261 -6.26 18.94 16.45
N ASN A 262 -6.84 19.65 15.47
CA ASN A 262 -8.18 20.23 15.56
C ASN A 262 -9.16 19.70 14.49
N LEU A 263 -8.67 18.95 13.51
CA LEU A 263 -9.47 18.35 12.45
C LEU A 263 -9.06 16.89 12.25
N PRO A 264 -10.00 15.94 12.23
CA PRO A 264 -9.68 14.55 11.88
C PRO A 264 -9.40 14.40 10.37
N ALA A 265 -8.78 13.31 9.97
CA ALA A 265 -8.93 12.82 8.62
C ALA A 265 -10.39 12.40 8.40
N TRP A 266 -10.93 12.59 7.21
CA TRP A 266 -12.36 12.46 6.98
C TRP A 266 -12.69 11.78 5.66
N VAL A 267 -13.89 11.18 5.60
CA VAL A 267 -14.49 10.57 4.41
C VAL A 267 -15.96 11.03 4.35
N ASP A 268 -16.36 11.65 3.25
CA ASP A 268 -17.72 12.07 2.98
C ASP A 268 -18.37 11.13 1.96
N VAL A 269 -19.25 10.26 2.44
CA VAL A 269 -20.00 9.31 1.60
C VAL A 269 -21.36 9.86 1.16
N SER A 270 -21.65 11.14 1.44
CA SER A 270 -22.91 11.78 1.03
C SER A 270 -22.98 12.14 -0.45
N SER A 271 -21.85 12.15 -1.13
CA SER A 271 -21.77 12.38 -2.57
C SER A 271 -21.53 11.08 -3.32
N ALA A 272 -22.11 10.95 -4.52
CA ALA A 272 -21.92 9.77 -5.37
C ALA A 272 -20.46 9.46 -5.69
N ASP A 273 -19.59 10.48 -5.62
CA ASP A 273 -18.18 10.41 -6.00
C ASP A 273 -17.23 10.27 -4.79
N LEU A 274 -17.74 10.09 -3.59
CA LEU A 274 -17.01 9.93 -2.32
C LEU A 274 -15.74 10.82 -2.24
N HIS A 275 -15.79 11.84 -1.37
CA HIS A 275 -14.64 12.69 -1.11
C HIS A 275 -13.95 12.28 0.19
N TYR A 276 -12.64 12.42 0.23
CA TYR A 276 -11.87 12.21 1.45
C TYR A 276 -10.76 13.23 1.57
N GLY A 277 -10.28 13.42 2.79
CA GLY A 277 -9.19 14.36 3.00
C GLY A 277 -8.53 14.23 4.35
N PHE A 278 -7.56 15.13 4.54
CA PHE A 278 -6.75 15.20 5.74
C PHE A 278 -6.62 16.65 6.18
N PRO A 279 -6.49 16.88 7.49
CA PRO A 279 -6.07 18.17 8.00
C PRO A 279 -4.72 18.59 7.40
N ASP A 280 -4.36 19.85 7.63
CA ASP A 280 -2.99 20.28 7.33
C ASP A 280 -2.00 19.54 8.23
N ILE A 281 -1.12 18.80 7.58
CA ILE A 281 -0.05 18.03 8.20
C ILE A 281 1.28 18.56 7.67
N GLU A 282 2.17 18.95 8.55
CA GLU A 282 3.50 19.46 8.25
C GLU A 282 3.48 20.72 7.36
N ALA A 283 2.47 21.59 7.54
CA ALA A 283 2.28 22.84 6.80
C ALA A 283 2.22 22.67 5.26
N ARG A 284 1.73 21.52 4.77
CA ARG A 284 1.52 21.28 3.35
C ARG A 284 0.17 21.79 2.84
N GLY A 285 -0.74 22.08 3.75
CA GLY A 285 -2.11 22.47 3.48
C GLY A 285 -3.14 21.35 3.70
N PHE A 286 -4.39 21.75 3.74
CA PHE A 286 -5.55 20.85 3.81
C PHE A 286 -5.63 20.01 2.54
N LYS A 287 -5.54 18.70 2.70
CA LYS A 287 -5.57 17.76 1.57
C LYS A 287 -6.97 17.28 1.27
N ILE A 288 -7.33 17.24 -0.02
CA ILE A 288 -8.60 16.70 -0.50
C ILE A 288 -8.41 15.91 -1.81
N ALA A 289 -9.21 14.86 -1.99
CA ALA A 289 -9.29 14.09 -3.21
C ALA A 289 -10.67 13.44 -3.37
N LEU A 290 -10.99 13.04 -4.60
CA LEU A 290 -12.08 12.11 -4.91
C LEU A 290 -11.56 10.68 -4.81
N ASP A 291 -12.40 9.76 -4.31
CA ASP A 291 -12.09 8.32 -4.29
C ASP A 291 -12.61 7.59 -5.54
N LYS A 292 -13.53 8.21 -6.28
CA LYS A 292 -13.98 7.68 -7.58
C LYS A 292 -12.79 7.34 -8.48
N HIS A 293 -12.80 6.14 -9.03
CA HIS A 293 -11.76 5.71 -9.95
C HIS A 293 -11.73 6.62 -11.19
N GLY A 294 -10.60 7.25 -11.42
CA GLY A 294 -10.37 8.10 -12.59
C GLY A 294 -10.17 7.29 -13.88
N PRO A 295 -9.83 7.95 -14.99
CA PRO A 295 -9.60 7.26 -16.25
C PRO A 295 -8.44 6.27 -16.19
N LYS A 296 -8.53 5.20 -16.99
CA LYS A 296 -7.44 4.24 -17.19
C LYS A 296 -6.16 4.99 -17.59
N THR A 297 -5.04 4.57 -17.08
CA THR A 297 -3.75 5.23 -17.33
C THR A 297 -2.62 4.23 -17.50
N ASP A 298 -1.65 4.60 -18.32
CA ASP A 298 -0.36 3.92 -18.40
C ASP A 298 0.52 4.43 -17.23
N PRO A 299 0.99 3.56 -16.33
CA PRO A 299 1.79 3.97 -15.19
C PRO A 299 3.13 4.65 -15.58
N ASP A 300 3.64 4.39 -16.76
CA ASP A 300 4.90 4.97 -17.26
C ASP A 300 4.70 6.29 -18.00
N ARG A 301 3.57 6.48 -18.67
CA ARG A 301 3.32 7.61 -19.59
C ARG A 301 2.39 8.68 -19.02
N ASN A 302 1.88 8.52 -17.80
CA ASN A 302 1.02 9.50 -17.15
C ASN A 302 1.80 10.83 -16.93
N ASP A 303 1.27 11.94 -17.43
CA ASP A 303 1.89 13.28 -17.36
C ASP A 303 1.93 13.87 -15.94
N ARG A 304 1.19 13.29 -14.99
CA ARG A 304 1.13 13.72 -13.58
C ARG A 304 0.64 15.16 -13.35
N ARG A 305 -0.11 15.73 -14.29
CA ARG A 305 -0.74 17.04 -14.13
C ARG A 305 -2.21 16.87 -13.78
N VAL A 306 -2.69 17.61 -12.80
CA VAL A 306 -4.14 17.66 -12.49
C VAL A 306 -4.88 18.41 -13.60
N THR A 307 -6.16 18.09 -13.76
CA THR A 307 -7.01 18.73 -14.75
C THR A 307 -7.65 20.00 -14.19
N ASP A 308 -7.96 20.98 -15.05
CA ASP A 308 -8.72 22.17 -14.64
C ASP A 308 -10.12 21.78 -14.13
N GLN A 309 -10.73 20.73 -14.71
CA GLN A 309 -11.99 20.19 -14.23
C GLN A 309 -11.86 19.66 -12.80
N GLY A 310 -10.80 18.92 -12.48
CA GLY A 310 -10.54 18.42 -11.12
C GLY A 310 -10.40 19.56 -10.10
N ILE A 311 -9.70 20.65 -10.47
CA ILE A 311 -9.61 21.85 -9.64
C ILE A 311 -10.98 22.50 -9.43
N HIS A 312 -11.78 22.61 -10.49
CA HIS A 312 -13.11 23.16 -10.42
C HIS A 312 -14.03 22.34 -9.50
N ASP A 313 -14.05 21.03 -9.68
CA ASP A 313 -14.91 20.10 -8.94
C ASP A 313 -14.58 20.10 -7.44
N VAL A 314 -13.28 20.07 -7.10
CA VAL A 314 -12.87 20.10 -5.70
C VAL A 314 -13.19 21.44 -5.04
N ARG A 315 -13.08 22.58 -5.73
CA ARG A 315 -13.49 23.90 -5.22
C ARG A 315 -15.00 23.96 -4.99
N ASN A 316 -15.82 23.39 -5.89
CA ASN A 316 -17.27 23.32 -5.70
C ASN A 316 -17.63 22.46 -4.48
N TYR A 317 -16.90 21.36 -4.25
CA TYR A 317 -17.07 20.57 -3.03
C TYR A 317 -16.67 21.36 -1.78
N LEU A 318 -15.54 22.09 -1.79
CA LEU A 318 -15.10 22.93 -0.67
C LEU A 318 -16.12 24.01 -0.32
N ARG A 319 -16.71 24.73 -1.29
CA ARG A 319 -17.77 25.72 -1.05
C ARG A 319 -18.94 25.15 -0.26
N ARG A 320 -19.25 23.89 -0.47
CA ARG A 320 -20.33 23.20 0.24
C ARG A 320 -19.91 22.70 1.63
N ARG A 321 -18.77 22.05 1.73
CA ARG A 321 -18.37 21.29 2.92
C ARG A 321 -17.37 22.01 3.83
N PHE A 322 -16.45 22.77 3.23
CA PHE A 322 -15.38 23.52 3.92
C PHE A 322 -15.30 24.95 3.33
N PRO A 323 -16.34 25.79 3.54
CA PRO A 323 -16.47 27.08 2.85
C PRO A 323 -15.26 28.00 3.07
N ASP A 324 -14.64 27.98 4.25
CA ASP A 324 -13.47 28.79 4.57
C ASP A 324 -12.23 28.44 3.71
N LEU A 325 -12.21 27.27 3.05
CA LEU A 325 -11.10 26.82 2.20
C LEU A 325 -11.37 27.00 0.71
N ALA A 326 -12.60 27.32 0.30
CA ALA A 326 -13.04 27.26 -1.11
C ALA A 326 -12.21 28.16 -2.04
N ASP A 327 -11.89 29.38 -1.56
CA ASP A 327 -11.16 30.39 -2.34
C ASP A 327 -9.69 30.52 -1.90
N ARG A 328 -9.22 29.62 -1.04
CA ARG A 328 -7.84 29.61 -0.58
C ARG A 328 -6.87 29.16 -1.69
N PRO A 329 -5.60 29.57 -1.57
CA PRO A 329 -4.58 29.15 -2.54
C PRO A 329 -4.47 27.63 -2.64
N LEU A 330 -4.43 27.12 -3.86
CA LEU A 330 -4.02 25.77 -4.17
C LEU A 330 -2.49 25.73 -4.18
N THR A 331 -1.90 25.16 -3.13
CA THR A 331 -0.45 25.21 -2.90
C THR A 331 0.29 24.04 -3.51
N GLU A 332 -0.34 22.88 -3.59
CA GLU A 332 0.25 21.69 -4.16
C GLU A 332 -0.81 20.84 -4.85
N THR A 333 -0.41 20.18 -5.92
CA THR A 333 -1.23 19.16 -6.60
C THR A 333 -0.41 17.91 -6.85
N ARG A 334 -1.10 16.77 -6.92
CA ARG A 334 -0.46 15.51 -7.23
C ARG A 334 -1.38 14.60 -8.00
N VAL A 335 -0.84 13.88 -8.97
CA VAL A 335 -1.52 12.75 -9.60
C VAL A 335 -0.91 11.46 -9.05
N CYS A 336 -1.72 10.71 -8.34
CA CYS A 336 -1.48 9.36 -7.89
C CYS A 336 -2.05 8.36 -8.90
N GLN A 337 -1.88 7.08 -8.67
CA GLN A 337 -2.55 6.03 -9.44
C GLN A 337 -3.01 4.92 -8.51
N TYR A 338 -4.21 4.38 -8.80
CA TYR A 338 -4.71 3.17 -8.19
C TYR A 338 -4.39 1.98 -9.10
N GLU A 339 -4.51 0.80 -8.56
CA GLU A 339 -4.45 -0.50 -9.22
C GLU A 339 -5.74 -1.25 -8.87
N ASN A 340 -6.78 -1.03 -9.66
CA ASN A 340 -8.12 -1.47 -9.33
C ASN A 340 -8.38 -2.88 -9.82
N SER A 341 -8.81 -3.77 -8.92
CA SER A 341 -9.46 -5.03 -9.26
C SER A 341 -10.94 -4.81 -9.57
N ASP A 342 -11.57 -5.77 -10.24
CA ASP A 342 -12.97 -5.70 -10.64
C ASP A 342 -13.96 -5.63 -9.46
N ASN A 343 -13.64 -6.33 -8.38
CA ASN A 343 -14.47 -6.45 -7.17
C ASN A 343 -13.98 -5.58 -6.00
N GLY A 344 -12.88 -4.83 -6.17
CA GLY A 344 -12.27 -3.99 -5.13
C GLY A 344 -11.44 -4.76 -4.10
N HIS A 345 -11.40 -6.09 -4.13
CA HIS A 345 -10.56 -6.88 -3.24
C HIS A 345 -9.08 -6.86 -3.69
N LEU A 346 -8.18 -7.07 -2.74
CA LEU A 346 -6.77 -7.35 -3.04
C LEU A 346 -6.66 -8.65 -3.82
N LEU A 347 -5.70 -8.73 -4.74
CA LEU A 347 -5.35 -9.96 -5.44
C LEU A 347 -4.03 -10.47 -4.85
N ILE A 348 -4.10 -11.60 -4.13
CA ILE A 348 -2.94 -12.24 -3.52
C ILE A 348 -3.05 -13.73 -3.79
N ASP A 349 -2.31 -14.22 -4.76
CA ASP A 349 -2.37 -15.63 -5.14
C ASP A 349 -1.06 -16.11 -5.75
N ARG A 350 -0.93 -17.42 -5.86
CA ARG A 350 0.14 -18.08 -6.59
C ARG A 350 -0.09 -17.97 -8.09
N HIS A 351 0.99 -17.81 -8.85
CA HIS A 351 0.92 -17.85 -10.31
C HIS A 351 0.38 -19.22 -10.78
N PRO A 352 -0.61 -19.28 -11.70
CA PRO A 352 -1.30 -20.54 -12.04
C PRO A 352 -0.39 -21.63 -12.64
N LEU A 353 0.73 -21.24 -13.26
CA LEU A 353 1.67 -22.16 -13.89
C LEU A 353 2.99 -22.32 -13.10
N TRP A 354 3.36 -21.38 -12.23
CA TRP A 354 4.66 -21.39 -11.55
C TRP A 354 4.47 -21.51 -10.03
N ALA A 355 4.67 -22.72 -9.53
CA ALA A 355 4.39 -23.06 -8.14
C ALA A 355 5.17 -22.24 -7.08
N ASN A 356 6.30 -21.62 -7.47
CA ASN A 356 7.14 -20.81 -6.60
C ASN A 356 6.99 -19.30 -6.81
N THR A 357 5.93 -18.84 -7.48
CA THR A 357 5.74 -17.44 -7.84
C THR A 357 4.40 -16.93 -7.29
N TRP A 358 4.46 -15.80 -6.59
CA TRP A 358 3.31 -15.12 -5.98
C TRP A 358 3.07 -13.77 -6.62
N ILE A 359 1.81 -13.41 -6.82
CA ILE A 359 1.36 -12.14 -7.37
C ILE A 359 0.57 -11.42 -6.28
N VAL A 360 0.94 -10.17 -6.00
CA VAL A 360 0.39 -9.36 -4.90
C VAL A 360 0.06 -7.97 -5.38
N GLY A 361 -1.23 -7.62 -5.40
CA GLY A 361 -1.69 -6.31 -5.89
C GLY A 361 -3.18 -6.08 -5.68
N GLY A 362 -3.81 -5.31 -6.57
CA GLY A 362 -5.23 -5.00 -6.51
C GLY A 362 -5.61 -4.08 -5.34
N GLY A 363 -4.72 -3.13 -4.98
CA GLY A 363 -4.91 -2.25 -3.83
C GLY A 363 -6.15 -1.36 -3.86
N SER A 364 -6.77 -1.15 -5.02
CA SER A 364 -8.08 -0.53 -5.28
C SER A 364 -8.35 0.74 -4.44
N GLY A 365 -7.33 1.60 -4.28
CA GLY A 365 -7.41 2.83 -3.49
C GLY A 365 -7.33 2.66 -1.97
N HIS A 366 -7.52 1.46 -1.43
CA HIS A 366 -7.56 1.25 0.02
C HIS A 366 -6.49 0.31 0.59
N GLY A 367 -5.60 -0.26 -0.22
CA GLY A 367 -4.65 -1.30 0.18
C GLY A 367 -3.56 -0.86 1.16
N PHE A 368 -3.10 0.40 1.11
CA PHE A 368 -1.90 0.86 1.83
C PHE A 368 -1.89 0.53 3.33
N LYS A 369 -2.99 0.82 4.04
CA LYS A 369 -3.10 0.61 5.49
C LYS A 369 -2.94 -0.86 5.91
N HIS A 370 -3.25 -1.78 5.00
CA HIS A 370 -3.15 -3.23 5.21
C HIS A 370 -1.74 -3.79 4.99
N GLY A 371 -0.76 -2.96 4.63
CA GLY A 371 0.60 -3.42 4.33
C GLY A 371 1.17 -4.43 5.32
N PRO A 372 1.11 -4.19 6.64
CA PRO A 372 1.57 -5.16 7.64
C PRO A 372 0.85 -6.51 7.57
N ALA A 373 -0.49 -6.51 7.50
CA ALA A 373 -1.29 -7.73 7.41
C ALA A 373 -1.05 -8.48 6.10
N VAL A 374 -1.00 -7.75 4.97
CA VAL A 374 -0.65 -8.32 3.65
C VAL A 374 0.73 -8.93 3.68
N GLY A 375 1.73 -8.20 4.20
CA GLY A 375 3.10 -8.70 4.26
C GLY A 375 3.23 -9.97 5.11
N ARG A 376 2.49 -10.05 6.23
CA ARG A 376 2.41 -11.27 7.06
C ARG A 376 1.75 -12.41 6.29
N TYR A 377 0.57 -12.16 5.71
CA TYR A 377 -0.19 -13.14 4.93
C TYR A 377 0.64 -13.73 3.78
N VAL A 378 1.28 -12.89 2.99
CA VAL A 378 2.12 -13.33 1.87
C VAL A 378 3.33 -14.14 2.38
N ALA A 379 3.98 -13.70 3.46
CA ALA A 379 5.12 -14.41 4.02
C ALA A 379 4.73 -15.82 4.51
N GLU A 380 3.59 -15.95 5.18
CA GLU A 380 3.03 -17.24 5.61
C GLU A 380 2.80 -18.19 4.43
N HIS A 381 2.18 -17.69 3.36
CA HIS A 381 1.89 -18.50 2.18
C HIS A 381 3.14 -18.89 1.38
N VAL A 382 4.12 -17.99 1.28
CA VAL A 382 5.42 -18.31 0.66
C VAL A 382 6.14 -19.43 1.39
N LEU A 383 6.00 -19.49 2.71
CA LEU A 383 6.59 -20.52 3.56
C LEU A 383 5.74 -21.81 3.68
N GLY A 384 4.59 -21.85 3.00
CA GLY A 384 3.68 -23.01 3.05
C GLY A 384 2.83 -23.06 4.32
N GLU A 385 2.67 -21.93 5.01
CA GLU A 385 1.88 -21.75 6.22
C GLU A 385 0.61 -20.94 5.89
N GLY A 386 -0.35 -20.92 6.82
CA GLY A 386 -1.53 -20.05 6.76
C GLY A 386 -2.71 -20.61 5.94
N GLU A 387 -3.86 -20.00 6.16
CA GLU A 387 -5.12 -20.33 5.51
C GLU A 387 -5.41 -19.36 4.36
N THR A 388 -5.96 -19.86 3.26
CA THR A 388 -6.28 -19.06 2.09
C THR A 388 -7.57 -18.27 2.33
N GLU A 389 -7.55 -16.97 2.06
CA GLU A 389 -8.74 -16.11 2.00
C GLU A 389 -9.30 -16.16 0.57
N PRO A 390 -10.47 -16.79 0.33
CA PRO A 390 -10.98 -17.05 -1.02
C PRO A 390 -11.17 -15.79 -1.87
N ASP A 391 -11.58 -14.68 -1.23
CA ASP A 391 -11.83 -13.40 -1.91
C ASP A 391 -10.55 -12.75 -2.49
N LEU A 392 -9.37 -13.19 -2.04
CA LEU A 392 -8.08 -12.69 -2.50
C LEU A 392 -7.48 -13.53 -3.64
N ALA A 393 -8.04 -14.71 -3.90
CA ALA A 393 -7.54 -15.63 -4.92
C ALA A 393 -7.75 -15.10 -6.34
N LEU A 394 -6.86 -15.43 -7.25
CA LEU A 394 -6.95 -15.05 -8.68
C LEU A 394 -8.30 -15.44 -9.30
N SER A 395 -8.87 -16.57 -8.87
CA SER A 395 -10.18 -17.07 -9.33
C SER A 395 -11.36 -16.20 -8.91
N ALA A 396 -11.22 -15.39 -7.85
CA ALA A 396 -12.24 -14.44 -7.40
C ALA A 396 -12.28 -13.15 -8.24
N HIS A 397 -11.26 -12.91 -9.08
CA HIS A 397 -11.12 -11.72 -9.89
C HIS A 397 -11.41 -12.00 -11.36
N ARG A 398 -12.32 -11.21 -11.93
CA ARG A 398 -12.68 -11.28 -13.36
C ARG A 398 -11.91 -10.23 -14.15
N PRO A 399 -11.65 -10.46 -15.44
CA PRO A 399 -11.20 -9.40 -16.32
C PRO A 399 -12.25 -8.27 -16.36
N HIS A 400 -11.81 -7.01 -16.32
CA HIS A 400 -12.69 -5.88 -16.62
C HIS A 400 -13.13 -5.94 -18.10
N ASP A 401 -14.34 -5.54 -18.38
CA ASP A 401 -14.88 -5.42 -19.74
C ASP A 401 -14.17 -4.35 -20.58
#